data_2d56967a043d47f1ea49eb1858080c68
#
_entry.id   2d56967a043d47f1ea49eb1858080c68
#
_cell.length_a   1.000
_cell.length_b   1.000
_cell.length_c   1.000
_cell.angle_alpha   90.00
_cell.angle_beta   90.00
_cell.angle_gamma   90.00
#
_symmetry.space_group_name_H-M   'P 1'
#
loop_
_entity.id
_entity.type
_entity.pdbx_description
1 polymer ?
#
loop_
_entity_poly.entity_id
_entity_poly.type
_entity_poly.pdbx_seq_one_letter_code
_entity_poly.pdbx_strand_id
1 'polypeptide(L)'
;MKKKICNLIITILVIALIVVIAMIIIRYGKNYLNEKEISKTLTTIEEELSNQSLNNENEILDVEYKGYKIEGIIEIPEINIKYPIINETNEETMKISVTKFSGPQANEIGNYCVAGHNNRDGTMFGKTSHLKIGDTIKLTNLKNETIEYKIFKIYSIDPSDVTCANSVDPTTREITLITCTNGHKNRLITKARQIL
;
A
#
# COMPACT_ATOMS: atom_id res chain seq x y z
N MET A 1 -1.30 57.07 -6.36
CA MET A 1 -1.30 56.15 -5.23
C MET A 1 -2.02 54.84 -5.51
N LYS A 2 -3.29 54.84 -5.92
CA LYS A 2 -4.10 53.62 -6.19
C LYS A 2 -3.44 52.62 -7.17
N LYS A 3 -2.84 53.09 -8.29
CA LYS A 3 -2.18 52.23 -9.30
C LYS A 3 -0.93 51.51 -8.74
N LYS A 4 -0.13 52.15 -7.85
CA LYS A 4 1.01 51.51 -7.21
C LYS A 4 0.60 50.43 -6.21
N ILE A 5 -0.47 50.68 -5.45
CA ILE A 5 -1.06 49.70 -4.51
C ILE A 5 -1.61 48.49 -5.27
N CYS A 6 -2.35 48.71 -6.37
CA CYS A 6 -2.87 47.67 -7.20
C CYS A 6 -1.77 46.78 -7.80
N ASN A 7 -0.70 47.36 -8.32
CA ASN A 7 0.44 46.62 -8.85
C ASN A 7 1.15 45.81 -7.74
N LEU A 8 1.29 46.38 -6.52
CA LEU A 8 1.86 45.65 -5.39
C LEU A 8 1.02 44.41 -5.03
N ILE A 9 -0.31 44.56 -4.96
CA ILE A 9 -1.21 43.44 -4.67
C ILE A 9 -1.11 42.36 -5.75
N ILE A 10 -1.09 42.74 -7.04
CA ILE A 10 -0.93 41.79 -8.14
C ILE A 10 0.40 41.03 -8.03
N THR A 11 1.49 41.73 -7.73
CA THR A 11 2.81 41.09 -7.55
C THR A 11 2.80 40.07 -6.41
N ILE A 12 2.19 40.40 -5.27
CA ILE A 12 2.05 39.49 -4.12
C ILE A 12 1.22 38.24 -4.51
N LEU A 13 0.12 38.43 -5.21
CA LEU A 13 -0.73 37.31 -5.67
C LEU A 13 0.00 36.39 -6.65
N VAL A 14 0.79 36.96 -7.57
CA VAL A 14 1.59 36.17 -8.51
C VAL A 14 2.67 35.35 -7.77
N ILE A 15 3.35 35.97 -6.82
CA ILE A 15 4.36 35.25 -5.99
C ILE A 15 3.67 34.12 -5.19
N ALA A 16 2.54 34.37 -4.56
CA ALA A 16 1.78 33.38 -3.82
C ALA A 16 1.37 32.21 -4.74
N LEU A 17 0.90 32.49 -5.94
CA LEU A 17 0.54 31.47 -6.94
C LEU A 17 1.76 30.63 -7.34
N ILE A 18 2.91 31.24 -7.60
CA ILE A 18 4.14 30.52 -7.93
C ILE A 18 4.56 29.58 -6.78
N VAL A 19 4.47 30.04 -5.54
CA VAL A 19 4.80 29.21 -4.34
C VAL A 19 3.86 28.02 -4.24
N VAL A 20 2.56 28.21 -4.46
CA VAL A 20 1.58 27.12 -4.45
C VAL A 20 1.87 26.10 -5.55
N ILE A 21 2.16 26.56 -6.77
CA ILE A 21 2.51 25.68 -7.90
C ILE A 21 3.80 24.90 -7.57
N ALA A 22 4.81 25.56 -7.04
CA ALA A 22 6.06 24.89 -6.65
C ALA A 22 5.82 23.79 -5.59
N MET A 23 5.00 24.07 -4.56
CA MET A 23 4.64 23.06 -3.55
C MET A 23 3.89 21.85 -4.18
N ILE A 24 3.00 22.11 -5.11
CA ILE A 24 2.28 21.05 -5.84
C ILE A 24 3.27 20.19 -6.64
N ILE A 25 4.17 20.81 -7.41
CA ILE A 25 5.16 20.10 -8.22
C ILE A 25 6.09 19.25 -7.34
N ILE A 26 6.57 19.79 -6.22
CA ILE A 26 7.44 19.05 -5.29
C ILE A 26 6.71 17.84 -4.71
N ARG A 27 5.46 18.02 -4.30
CA ARG A 27 4.65 16.93 -3.71
C ARG A 27 4.37 15.81 -4.71
N TYR A 28 3.89 16.14 -5.91
CA TYR A 28 3.60 15.16 -6.95
C TYR A 28 4.87 14.53 -7.53
N GLY A 29 5.93 15.32 -7.70
CA GLY A 29 7.22 14.82 -8.16
C GLY A 29 7.83 13.80 -7.21
N LYS A 30 7.74 14.02 -5.89
CA LYS A 30 8.22 13.06 -4.89
C LYS A 30 7.46 11.73 -4.94
N ASN A 31 6.12 11.78 -5.05
CA ASN A 31 5.31 10.59 -5.16
C ASN A 31 5.61 9.83 -6.46
N TYR A 32 5.71 10.53 -7.59
CA TYR A 32 6.07 9.93 -8.87
C TYR A 32 7.43 9.20 -8.84
N LEU A 33 8.44 9.83 -8.22
CA LEU A 33 9.76 9.20 -8.08
C LEU A 33 9.71 7.96 -7.19
N ASN A 34 8.95 8.00 -6.09
CA ASN A 34 8.76 6.85 -5.23
C ASN A 34 8.06 5.68 -5.95
N GLU A 35 6.99 5.95 -6.70
CA GLU A 35 6.29 4.91 -7.48
C GLU A 35 7.20 4.29 -8.55
N LYS A 36 8.02 5.10 -9.22
CA LYS A 36 8.99 4.60 -10.20
C LYS A 36 10.05 3.71 -9.54
N GLU A 37 10.52 4.08 -8.37
CA GLU A 37 11.48 3.30 -7.60
C GLU A 37 10.86 1.97 -7.12
N ILE A 38 9.61 2.00 -6.61
CA ILE A 38 8.83 0.82 -6.24
C ILE A 38 8.70 -0.13 -7.45
N SER A 39 8.32 0.40 -8.60
CA SER A 39 8.19 -0.41 -9.83
C SER A 39 9.50 -1.10 -10.21
N LYS A 40 10.62 -0.40 -10.12
CA LYS A 40 11.95 -0.98 -10.39
C LYS A 40 12.29 -2.06 -9.34
N THR A 41 12.04 -1.81 -8.08
CA THR A 41 12.27 -2.77 -7.00
C THR A 41 11.41 -4.03 -7.18
N LEU A 42 10.13 -3.88 -7.54
CA LEU A 42 9.26 -5.01 -7.84
C LEU A 42 9.81 -5.88 -8.96
N THR A 43 10.27 -5.28 -10.07
CA THR A 43 10.90 -6.03 -11.17
C THR A 43 12.11 -6.83 -10.68
N THR A 44 12.97 -6.23 -9.88
CA THR A 44 14.14 -6.93 -9.30
C THR A 44 13.73 -8.09 -8.41
N ILE A 45 12.77 -7.88 -7.50
CA ILE A 45 12.26 -8.94 -6.61
C ILE A 45 11.66 -10.09 -7.42
N GLU A 46 10.85 -9.80 -8.44
CA GLU A 46 10.21 -10.80 -9.29
C GLU A 46 11.25 -11.60 -10.11
N GLU A 47 12.29 -10.95 -10.61
CA GLU A 47 13.40 -11.62 -11.28
C GLU A 47 14.17 -12.55 -10.34
N GLU A 48 14.46 -12.12 -9.11
CA GLU A 48 15.13 -12.94 -8.09
C GLU A 48 14.27 -14.14 -7.66
N LEU A 49 12.97 -13.94 -7.43
CA LEU A 49 12.02 -15.01 -7.12
C LEU A 49 11.91 -16.03 -8.26
N SER A 50 11.90 -15.56 -9.52
CA SER A 50 11.86 -16.43 -10.70
C SER A 50 13.12 -17.26 -10.82
N ASN A 51 14.30 -16.66 -10.63
CA ASN A 51 15.60 -17.34 -10.69
C ASN A 51 15.73 -18.40 -9.57
N GLN A 52 15.28 -18.09 -8.35
CA GLN A 52 15.24 -19.02 -7.23
C GLN A 52 14.40 -20.27 -7.57
N SER A 53 13.21 -20.06 -8.13
CA SER A 53 12.33 -21.16 -8.54
C SER A 53 12.97 -22.05 -9.62
N LEU A 54 13.74 -21.50 -10.54
CA LEU A 54 14.43 -22.25 -11.57
C LEU A 54 15.58 -23.10 -11.02
N ASN A 55 16.24 -22.64 -9.95
CA ASN A 55 17.35 -23.34 -9.31
C ASN A 55 16.91 -24.40 -8.28
N ASN A 56 15.59 -24.59 -8.06
CA ASN A 56 15.04 -25.45 -7.00
C ASN A 56 15.58 -25.13 -5.58
N GLU A 57 15.95 -23.90 -5.33
CA GLU A 57 16.39 -23.46 -4.02
C GLU A 57 15.15 -23.19 -3.15
N ASN A 58 14.94 -24.04 -2.13
CA ASN A 58 13.85 -23.86 -1.14
C ASN A 58 14.19 -22.79 -0.07
N GLU A 59 15.18 -21.97 -0.32
CA GLU A 59 15.60 -20.92 0.59
C GLU A 59 14.68 -19.72 0.50
N ILE A 60 14.33 -19.12 1.64
CA ILE A 60 13.50 -17.90 1.66
C ILE A 60 14.39 -16.74 1.20
N LEU A 61 13.96 -16.02 0.19
CA LEU A 61 14.70 -14.87 -0.31
C LEU A 61 14.79 -13.79 0.78
N ASP A 62 15.99 -13.32 1.07
CA ASP A 62 16.22 -12.20 2.00
C ASP A 62 16.35 -10.89 1.20
N VAL A 63 15.24 -10.18 1.02
CA VAL A 63 15.16 -8.97 0.20
C VAL A 63 14.93 -7.76 1.10
N GLU A 64 15.67 -6.69 0.81
CA GLU A 64 15.49 -5.41 1.46
C GLU A 64 15.11 -4.30 0.45
N TYR A 65 14.24 -3.42 0.89
CA TYR A 65 13.90 -2.19 0.18
C TYR A 65 14.07 -0.98 1.10
N LYS A 66 14.97 -0.07 0.73
CA LYS A 66 15.34 1.11 1.54
C LYS A 66 15.80 0.76 2.98
N GLY A 67 16.48 -0.39 3.15
CA GLY A 67 16.97 -0.87 4.44
C GLY A 67 15.94 -1.57 5.30
N TYR A 68 14.75 -1.86 4.76
CA TYR A 68 13.69 -2.62 5.43
C TYR A 68 13.45 -3.95 4.74
N LYS A 69 13.28 -5.01 5.52
CA LYS A 69 12.98 -6.34 4.99
C LYS A 69 11.60 -6.37 4.34
N ILE A 70 11.53 -7.03 3.19
CA ILE A 70 10.28 -7.32 2.49
C ILE A 70 9.75 -8.67 2.96
N GLU A 71 8.44 -8.85 2.99
CA GLU A 71 7.78 -10.11 3.36
C GLU A 71 7.01 -10.73 2.20
N GLY A 72 6.75 -9.98 1.15
CA GLY A 72 6.03 -10.43 -0.03
C GLY A 72 5.60 -9.28 -0.93
N ILE A 73 4.82 -9.62 -1.94
CA ILE A 73 4.24 -8.67 -2.90
C ILE A 73 2.72 -8.81 -2.85
N ILE A 74 2.02 -7.68 -2.70
CA ILE A 74 0.57 -7.61 -2.85
C ILE A 74 0.21 -7.01 -4.20
N GLU A 75 -0.75 -7.63 -4.91
CA GLU A 75 -1.32 -7.11 -6.14
C GLU A 75 -2.85 -7.12 -6.06
N ILE A 76 -3.49 -6.03 -6.49
CA ILE A 76 -4.95 -5.91 -6.58
C ILE A 76 -5.28 -5.40 -7.98
N PRO A 77 -5.55 -6.32 -8.93
CA PRO A 77 -5.70 -5.98 -10.35
C PRO A 77 -6.83 -4.99 -10.63
N GLU A 78 -7.96 -5.12 -9.92
CA GLU A 78 -9.16 -4.31 -10.14
C GLU A 78 -8.94 -2.80 -9.93
N ILE A 79 -7.94 -2.44 -9.13
CA ILE A 79 -7.58 -1.03 -8.87
C ILE A 79 -6.18 -0.68 -9.35
N ASN A 80 -5.52 -1.63 -10.06
CA ASN A 80 -4.19 -1.49 -10.64
C ASN A 80 -3.15 -1.01 -9.63
N ILE A 81 -3.00 -1.74 -8.52
CA ILE A 81 -1.94 -1.54 -7.54
C ILE A 81 -1.11 -2.80 -7.36
N LYS A 82 0.20 -2.62 -7.18
CA LYS A 82 1.16 -3.66 -6.89
C LYS A 82 2.29 -3.08 -6.05
N TYR A 83 2.52 -3.64 -4.86
CA TYR A 83 3.48 -3.11 -3.89
C TYR A 83 4.25 -4.22 -3.18
N PRO A 84 5.56 -4.01 -2.90
CA PRO A 84 6.26 -4.84 -1.93
C PRO A 84 5.72 -4.53 -0.52
N ILE A 85 5.58 -5.57 0.31
CA ILE A 85 5.11 -5.43 1.69
C ILE A 85 6.33 -5.39 2.60
N ILE A 86 6.54 -4.27 3.28
CA ILE A 86 7.57 -4.13 4.31
C ILE A 86 7.10 -4.87 5.58
N ASN A 87 8.01 -5.61 6.23
CA ASN A 87 7.67 -6.51 7.34
C ASN A 87 7.33 -5.82 8.66
N GLU A 88 7.47 -4.49 8.75
CA GLU A 88 7.14 -3.71 9.95
C GLU A 88 6.34 -2.46 9.62
N THR A 89 5.43 -2.09 10.53
CA THR A 89 4.58 -0.90 10.40
C THR A 89 5.02 0.20 11.36
N ASN A 90 5.52 1.31 10.81
CA ASN A 90 5.79 2.56 11.54
C ASN A 90 5.60 3.77 10.60
N GLU A 91 5.79 4.99 11.11
CA GLU A 91 5.59 6.22 10.31
C GLU A 91 6.54 6.31 9.09
N GLU A 92 7.75 5.78 9.18
CA GLU A 92 8.74 5.84 8.11
C GLU A 92 8.44 4.80 7.03
N THR A 93 8.20 3.54 7.41
CA THR A 93 7.92 2.44 6.50
C THR A 93 6.63 2.67 5.72
N MET A 94 5.58 3.20 6.37
CA MET A 94 4.32 3.56 5.70
C MET A 94 4.46 4.69 4.68
N LYS A 95 5.49 5.54 4.76
CA LYS A 95 5.79 6.54 3.71
C LYS A 95 6.43 5.91 2.47
N ILE A 96 7.01 4.72 2.62
CA ILE A 96 7.77 4.02 1.57
C ILE A 96 6.86 3.10 0.77
N SER A 97 6.11 2.21 1.46
CA SER A 97 5.25 1.20 0.84
C SER A 97 4.10 0.81 1.76
N VAL A 98 3.35 -0.21 1.37
CA VAL A 98 2.42 -0.91 2.27
C VAL A 98 3.20 -1.79 3.22
N THR A 99 2.66 -2.05 4.42
CA THR A 99 3.41 -2.67 5.51
C THR A 99 2.61 -3.78 6.17
N LYS A 100 3.28 -4.81 6.69
CA LYS A 100 2.65 -5.82 7.53
C LYS A 100 2.25 -5.18 8.87
N PHE A 101 0.96 -5.18 9.15
CA PHE A 101 0.43 -4.67 10.41
C PHE A 101 0.44 -5.74 11.50
N SER A 102 -0.02 -6.95 11.19
CA SER A 102 -0.05 -8.09 12.13
C SER A 102 -0.36 -9.40 11.40
N GLY A 103 -0.32 -10.50 12.14
CA GLY A 103 -0.67 -11.83 11.65
C GLY A 103 0.53 -12.72 11.35
N PRO A 104 0.30 -13.93 10.77
CA PRO A 104 1.33 -14.89 10.41
C PRO A 104 2.24 -14.37 9.30
N GLN A 105 3.09 -15.19 8.72
CA GLN A 105 3.82 -14.85 7.50
C GLN A 105 2.89 -14.86 6.28
N ALA A 106 3.34 -14.24 5.18
CA ALA A 106 2.57 -14.19 3.94
C ALA A 106 2.21 -15.60 3.46
N ASN A 107 0.94 -15.81 3.15
CA ASN A 107 0.37 -17.09 2.68
C ASN A 107 0.30 -18.21 3.73
N GLU A 108 0.53 -17.93 5.00
CA GLU A 108 0.26 -18.89 6.08
C GLU A 108 -1.20 -18.85 6.56
N ILE A 109 -1.62 -19.89 7.30
CA ILE A 109 -2.97 -19.98 7.89
C ILE A 109 -3.13 -18.89 8.95
N GLY A 110 -4.27 -18.21 8.92
CA GLY A 110 -4.63 -17.10 9.79
C GLY A 110 -4.92 -15.82 9.02
N ASN A 111 -4.97 -14.68 9.71
CA ASN A 111 -5.30 -13.38 9.11
C ASN A 111 -4.04 -12.52 8.94
N TYR A 112 -3.54 -12.43 7.72
CA TYR A 112 -2.42 -11.56 7.34
C TYR A 112 -2.90 -10.13 7.11
N CYS A 113 -2.50 -9.20 7.97
CA CYS A 113 -2.97 -7.82 7.94
C CYS A 113 -1.95 -6.88 7.30
N VAL A 114 -2.37 -6.14 6.29
CA VAL A 114 -1.53 -5.16 5.56
C VAL A 114 -2.12 -3.77 5.75
N ALA A 115 -1.28 -2.83 6.20
CA ALA A 115 -1.63 -1.43 6.32
C ALA A 115 -1.01 -0.60 5.19
N GLY A 116 -1.71 0.43 4.76
CA GLY A 116 -1.23 1.35 3.74
C GLY A 116 -1.96 2.68 3.76
N HIS A 117 -1.29 3.74 3.32
CA HIS A 117 -1.89 5.06 3.24
C HIS A 117 -3.02 5.12 2.20
N ASN A 118 -4.05 5.90 2.51
CA ASN A 118 -5.07 6.33 1.56
C ASN A 118 -4.62 7.64 0.89
N ASN A 119 -3.73 7.54 -0.08
CA ASN A 119 -3.21 8.70 -0.78
C ASN A 119 -4.23 9.23 -1.81
N ARG A 120 -4.38 10.57 -1.86
CA ARG A 120 -5.33 11.23 -2.77
C ARG A 120 -5.01 11.04 -4.25
N ASP A 121 -3.76 10.76 -4.59
CA ASP A 121 -3.31 10.46 -5.95
C ASP A 121 -3.56 8.99 -6.35
N GLY A 122 -4.12 8.20 -5.44
CA GLY A 122 -4.48 6.81 -5.69
C GLY A 122 -3.33 5.82 -5.49
N THR A 123 -2.17 6.27 -5.02
CA THR A 123 -1.05 5.38 -4.67
C THR A 123 -1.33 4.63 -3.37
N MET A 124 -0.57 3.56 -3.13
CA MET A 124 -0.77 2.62 -2.02
C MET A 124 -2.23 2.14 -1.97
N PHE A 125 -2.94 2.36 -0.85
CA PHE A 125 -4.35 1.97 -0.70
C PHE A 125 -5.35 3.09 -1.02
N GLY A 126 -4.91 4.13 -1.76
CA GLY A 126 -5.75 5.28 -2.12
C GLY A 126 -6.98 4.95 -2.97
N LYS A 127 -6.99 3.79 -3.66
CA LYS A 127 -8.10 3.33 -4.49
C LYS A 127 -8.94 2.20 -3.85
N THR A 128 -8.61 1.75 -2.64
CA THR A 128 -9.29 0.59 -2.02
C THR A 128 -10.78 0.83 -1.75
N SER A 129 -11.23 2.09 -1.70
CA SER A 129 -12.65 2.43 -1.62
C SER A 129 -13.47 2.05 -2.88
N HIS A 130 -12.81 1.74 -4.00
CA HIS A 130 -13.46 1.28 -5.23
C HIS A 130 -13.62 -0.24 -5.28
N LEU A 131 -13.01 -0.98 -4.36
CA LEU A 131 -13.12 -2.43 -4.27
C LEU A 131 -14.53 -2.89 -3.91
N LYS A 132 -14.88 -4.06 -4.38
CA LYS A 132 -16.18 -4.71 -4.20
C LYS A 132 -16.00 -6.13 -3.67
N ILE A 133 -17.04 -6.66 -3.06
CA ILE A 133 -17.11 -8.09 -2.71
C ILE A 133 -16.97 -8.90 -4.00
N GLY A 134 -16.09 -9.89 -3.97
CA GLY A 134 -15.75 -10.73 -5.12
C GLY A 134 -14.49 -10.30 -5.89
N ASP A 135 -13.97 -9.08 -5.67
CA ASP A 135 -12.69 -8.66 -6.24
C ASP A 135 -11.53 -9.50 -5.68
N THR A 136 -10.43 -9.55 -6.41
CA THR A 136 -9.29 -10.43 -6.10
C THR A 136 -8.13 -9.64 -5.50
N ILE A 137 -7.52 -10.21 -4.47
CA ILE A 137 -6.21 -9.81 -3.95
C ILE A 137 -5.26 -10.96 -4.19
N LYS A 138 -4.09 -10.70 -4.78
CA LYS A 138 -3.00 -11.67 -4.94
C LYS A 138 -1.90 -11.35 -3.95
N LEU A 139 -1.43 -12.36 -3.25
CA LEU A 139 -0.30 -12.25 -2.33
C LEU A 139 0.76 -13.25 -2.75
N THR A 140 1.96 -12.75 -3.08
CA THR A 140 3.12 -13.59 -3.40
C THR A 140 4.12 -13.49 -2.24
N ASN A 141 4.47 -14.62 -1.66
CA ASN A 141 5.46 -14.71 -0.59
C ASN A 141 6.90 -14.80 -1.16
N LEU A 142 7.90 -14.81 -0.27
CA LEU A 142 9.32 -14.89 -0.66
C LEU A 142 9.80 -16.31 -1.06
N LYS A 143 8.88 -17.26 -1.18
CA LYS A 143 9.08 -18.59 -1.80
C LYS A 143 8.50 -18.65 -3.21
N ASN A 144 8.11 -17.51 -3.79
CA ASN A 144 7.41 -17.39 -5.08
C ASN A 144 6.04 -18.11 -5.13
N GLU A 145 5.41 -18.31 -3.98
CA GLU A 145 4.06 -18.88 -3.91
C GLU A 145 3.03 -17.74 -3.96
N THR A 146 2.21 -17.72 -4.99
CA THR A 146 1.10 -16.75 -5.12
C THR A 146 -0.22 -17.40 -4.76
N ILE A 147 -0.94 -16.80 -3.82
CA ILE A 147 -2.31 -17.18 -3.46
C ILE A 147 -3.27 -16.07 -3.83
N GLU A 148 -4.42 -16.46 -4.38
CA GLU A 148 -5.54 -15.55 -4.67
C GLU A 148 -6.56 -15.59 -3.54
N TYR A 149 -6.97 -14.39 -3.12
CA TYR A 149 -7.96 -14.17 -2.07
C TYR A 149 -9.15 -13.42 -2.65
N LYS A 150 -10.37 -13.87 -2.38
CA LYS A 150 -11.61 -13.16 -2.75
C LYS A 150 -12.10 -12.30 -1.60
N ILE A 151 -12.41 -11.03 -1.91
CA ILE A 151 -12.98 -10.10 -0.95
C ILE A 151 -14.39 -10.58 -0.57
N PHE A 152 -14.62 -10.77 0.72
CA PHE A 152 -15.92 -11.18 1.26
C PHE A 152 -16.56 -10.14 2.19
N LYS A 153 -15.78 -9.15 2.68
CA LYS A 153 -16.31 -8.12 3.57
C LYS A 153 -15.55 -6.80 3.44
N ILE A 154 -16.28 -5.69 3.34
CA ILE A 154 -15.75 -4.32 3.35
C ILE A 154 -16.57 -3.53 4.36
N TYR A 155 -15.90 -2.83 5.29
CA TYR A 155 -16.57 -2.05 6.33
C TYR A 155 -15.64 -0.99 6.92
N SER A 156 -16.20 -0.05 7.70
CA SER A 156 -15.42 0.98 8.40
C SER A 156 -15.50 0.77 9.91
N ILE A 157 -14.38 1.06 10.59
CA ILE A 157 -14.26 0.98 12.05
C ILE A 157 -13.63 2.25 12.62
N ASP A 158 -13.75 2.42 13.92
CA ASP A 158 -13.00 3.44 14.68
C ASP A 158 -11.48 3.14 14.59
N PRO A 159 -10.61 4.17 14.56
CA PRO A 159 -9.16 3.96 14.54
C PRO A 159 -8.58 3.20 15.72
N SER A 160 -9.26 3.21 16.88
CA SER A 160 -8.87 2.48 18.09
C SER A 160 -9.32 1.00 18.07
N ASP A 161 -10.23 0.63 17.18
CA ASP A 161 -10.69 -0.75 17.03
C ASP A 161 -9.69 -1.55 16.20
N VAL A 162 -9.04 -2.51 16.83
CA VAL A 162 -8.09 -3.45 16.19
C VAL A 162 -8.67 -4.85 15.98
N THR A 163 -9.96 -5.05 16.23
CA THR A 163 -10.62 -6.36 16.09
C THR A 163 -10.61 -6.89 14.68
N CYS A 164 -10.42 -6.01 13.68
CA CYS A 164 -10.24 -6.40 12.28
C CYS A 164 -9.02 -7.32 12.07
N ALA A 165 -8.01 -7.26 12.96
CA ALA A 165 -6.83 -8.11 12.91
C ALA A 165 -7.12 -9.56 13.33
N ASN A 166 -8.23 -9.83 14.02
CA ASN A 166 -8.60 -11.19 14.39
C ASN A 166 -9.02 -11.99 13.14
N SER A 167 -8.61 -13.26 13.09
CA SER A 167 -9.11 -14.18 12.07
C SER A 167 -10.60 -14.43 12.26
N VAL A 168 -11.34 -14.51 11.18
CA VAL A 168 -12.75 -14.93 11.20
C VAL A 168 -12.84 -16.46 11.33
N ASP A 169 -11.91 -17.15 10.68
CA ASP A 169 -11.77 -18.61 10.72
C ASP A 169 -10.27 -18.96 10.87
N PRO A 170 -9.85 -19.50 12.03
CA PRO A 170 -8.45 -19.78 12.30
C PRO A 170 -7.88 -20.95 11.49
N THR A 171 -8.68 -21.64 10.70
CA THR A 171 -8.26 -22.77 9.85
C THR A 171 -8.03 -22.35 8.40
N THR A 172 -8.36 -21.10 8.05
CA THR A 172 -8.24 -20.59 6.68
C THR A 172 -7.17 -19.51 6.57
N ARG A 173 -6.75 -19.25 5.33
CA ARG A 173 -5.92 -18.09 5.01
C ARG A 173 -6.82 -16.90 4.73
N GLU A 174 -6.61 -15.84 5.50
CA GLU A 174 -7.30 -14.57 5.33
C GLU A 174 -6.29 -13.45 5.13
N ILE A 175 -6.68 -12.42 4.38
CA ILE A 175 -5.95 -11.15 4.27
C ILE A 175 -6.87 -10.00 4.63
N THR A 176 -6.37 -9.05 5.40
CA THR A 176 -7.07 -7.83 5.79
C THR A 176 -6.29 -6.61 5.35
N LEU A 177 -6.88 -5.78 4.49
CA LEU A 177 -6.32 -4.48 4.14
C LEU A 177 -6.87 -3.42 5.10
N ILE A 178 -5.98 -2.57 5.60
CA ILE A 178 -6.28 -1.51 6.57
C ILE A 178 -5.81 -0.18 6.00
N THR A 179 -6.72 0.77 5.82
CA THR A 179 -6.36 2.12 5.38
C THR A 179 -7.24 3.18 6.04
N CYS A 180 -6.81 4.45 5.98
CA CYS A 180 -7.60 5.55 6.48
C CYS A 180 -8.77 5.87 5.57
N THR A 181 -9.90 6.30 6.14
CA THR A 181 -11.05 6.83 5.39
C THR A 181 -11.67 8.00 6.13
N ASN A 182 -12.62 8.70 5.50
CA ASN A 182 -13.36 9.81 6.09
C ASN A 182 -12.44 10.87 6.74
N GLY A 183 -11.38 11.30 6.01
CA GLY A 183 -10.44 12.30 6.52
C GLY A 183 -9.67 11.83 7.76
N HIS A 184 -9.28 10.58 7.81
CA HIS A 184 -8.58 9.89 8.91
C HIS A 184 -9.43 9.61 10.16
N LYS A 185 -10.73 9.91 10.15
CA LYS A 185 -11.63 9.66 11.28
C LYS A 185 -11.96 8.18 11.48
N ASN A 186 -11.86 7.39 10.41
CA ASN A 186 -12.16 5.96 10.41
C ASN A 186 -11.06 5.17 9.70
N ARG A 187 -11.10 3.84 9.87
CA ARG A 187 -10.33 2.89 9.06
C ARG A 187 -11.29 2.16 8.13
N LEU A 188 -10.94 2.09 6.84
CA LEU A 188 -11.58 1.21 5.88
C LEU A 188 -10.89 -0.15 5.96
N ILE A 189 -11.67 -1.18 6.18
CA ILE A 189 -11.24 -2.56 6.30
C ILE A 189 -11.79 -3.35 5.13
N THR A 190 -10.89 -4.05 4.43
CA THR A 190 -11.23 -4.98 3.36
C THR A 190 -10.72 -6.36 3.74
N LYS A 191 -11.62 -7.32 3.95
CA LYS A 191 -11.27 -8.70 4.28
C LYS A 191 -11.47 -9.61 3.07
N ALA A 192 -10.48 -10.42 2.81
CA ALA A 192 -10.52 -11.43 1.75
C ALA A 192 -10.07 -12.79 2.29
N ARG A 193 -10.51 -13.86 1.65
CA ARG A 193 -10.21 -15.25 1.99
C ARG A 193 -9.73 -16.01 0.78
N GLN A 194 -8.79 -16.95 0.99
CA GLN A 194 -8.29 -17.83 -0.06
C GLN A 194 -9.42 -18.52 -0.79
N ILE A 195 -9.32 -18.60 -2.13
CA ILE A 195 -10.19 -19.44 -2.96
C ILE A 195 -9.64 -20.86 -2.86
N LEU A 196 -10.51 -21.80 -2.46
CA LEU A 196 -10.23 -23.24 -2.47
C LEU A 196 -10.39 -23.80 -3.87
#